data_9358e88d12733404657047d8dbeecc34
#
_entry.id   9358e88d12733404657047d8dbeecc34
#
_cell.length_a   1.000
_cell.length_b   1.000
_cell.length_c   1.000
_cell.angle_alpha   90.00
_cell.angle_beta   90.00
_cell.angle_gamma   90.00
#
_symmetry.space_group_name_H-M   'P 1'
#
loop_
_entity.id
_entity.type
_entity.pdbx_description
1 polymer ?
#
loop_
_entity_poly.entity_id
_entity_poly.type
_entity_poly.pdbx_seq_one_letter_code
_entity_poly.pdbx_strand_id
1 'polypeptide(L)'
;MVAIGRTLMSKPKLLLLDEPSMGLAPMIVAEIFKAIQTLRTRGVTILLVEQNAKAALKVSGRAYVLEIGRIILEGETEDLLHNQDVQRAYLGKEYREIWD
;
A
#
# COMPACT_ATOMS: atom_id res chain seq x y z
N MET A 1 11.39 11.35 0.67
CA MET A 1 12.05 10.86 -0.58
C MET A 1 13.52 10.53 -0.39
N VAL A 2 14.27 11.31 0.41
CA VAL A 2 15.68 11.04 0.67
C VAL A 2 15.89 9.63 1.26
N ALA A 3 15.05 9.21 2.19
CA ALA A 3 15.16 7.89 2.82
C ALA A 3 14.98 6.75 1.80
N ILE A 4 14.01 6.89 0.88
CA ILE A 4 13.78 5.90 -0.17
C ILE A 4 14.94 5.88 -1.15
N GLY A 5 15.49 7.05 -1.51
CA GLY A 5 16.66 7.14 -2.38
C GLY A 5 17.88 6.45 -1.81
N ARG A 6 18.15 6.64 -0.52
CA ARG A 6 19.25 5.96 0.17
C ARG A 6 19.07 4.45 0.20
N THR A 7 17.82 4.00 0.41
CA THR A 7 17.47 2.59 0.40
C THR A 7 17.72 1.98 -0.97
N LEU A 8 17.37 2.69 -2.05
CA LEU A 8 17.66 2.26 -3.42
C LEU A 8 19.16 2.08 -3.65
N MET A 9 19.97 3.03 -3.18
CA MET A 9 21.42 2.97 -3.34
C MET A 9 22.04 1.80 -2.58
N SER A 10 21.47 1.42 -1.43
CA SER A 10 21.95 0.28 -0.64
C SER A 10 21.51 -1.07 -1.20
N LYS A 11 20.62 -1.09 -2.20
CA LYS A 11 20.08 -2.30 -2.84
C LYS A 11 19.55 -3.33 -1.85
N PRO A 12 18.60 -2.96 -0.99
CA PRO A 12 18.09 -3.87 0.04
C PRO A 12 17.30 -5.03 -0.57
N LYS A 13 17.30 -6.17 0.12
CA LYS A 13 16.44 -7.29 -0.22
C LYS A 13 15.02 -7.12 0.34
N LEU A 14 14.91 -6.42 1.45
CA LEU A 14 13.64 -6.15 2.14
C LEU A 14 13.62 -4.69 2.58
N LEU A 15 12.53 -4.01 2.27
CA LEU A 15 12.27 -2.64 2.69
C LEU A 15 11.02 -2.59 3.55
N LEU A 16 11.15 -1.99 4.74
CA LEU A 16 10.02 -1.77 5.64
C LEU A 16 9.61 -0.30 5.59
N LEU A 17 8.34 -0.03 5.28
CA LEU A 17 7.79 1.32 5.21
C LEU A 17 6.58 1.41 6.14
N ASP A 18 6.66 2.31 7.12
CA ASP A 18 5.59 2.51 8.09
C ASP A 18 4.89 3.85 7.83
N GLU A 19 3.68 3.77 7.31
CA GLU A 19 2.81 4.91 7.00
C GLU A 19 3.52 6.03 6.24
N PRO A 20 4.16 5.71 5.10
CA PRO A 20 5.00 6.70 4.39
C PRO A 20 4.22 7.89 3.82
N SER A 21 2.90 7.79 3.68
CA SER A 21 2.07 8.88 3.15
C SER A 21 1.49 9.78 4.23
N MET A 22 1.65 9.45 5.52
CA MET A 22 1.01 10.18 6.61
C MET A 22 1.44 11.65 6.63
N GLY A 23 0.44 12.55 6.67
CA GLY A 23 0.69 13.99 6.80
C GLY A 23 1.21 14.68 5.55
N LEU A 24 1.30 13.98 4.41
CA LEU A 24 1.86 14.53 3.18
C LEU A 24 0.76 14.98 2.21
N ALA A 25 1.10 15.96 1.36
CA ALA A 25 0.21 16.45 0.32
C ALA A 25 -0.06 15.34 -0.73
N PRO A 26 -1.26 15.33 -1.36
CA PRO A 26 -1.61 14.28 -2.33
C PRO A 26 -0.62 14.09 -3.46
N MET A 27 -0.03 15.16 -3.97
CA MET A 27 0.96 15.07 -5.04
C MET A 27 2.21 14.32 -4.61
N ILE A 28 2.67 14.56 -3.37
CA ILE A 28 3.84 13.89 -2.81
C ILE A 28 3.52 12.43 -2.50
N VAL A 29 2.30 12.16 -2.02
CA VAL A 29 1.83 10.78 -1.79
C VAL A 29 1.89 9.98 -3.09
N ALA A 30 1.42 10.55 -4.20
CA ALA A 30 1.47 9.89 -5.50
C ALA A 30 2.90 9.55 -5.92
N GLU A 31 3.85 10.46 -5.69
CA GLU A 31 5.26 10.22 -5.99
C GLU A 31 5.85 9.08 -5.14
N ILE A 32 5.49 9.02 -3.86
CA ILE A 32 5.94 7.97 -2.94
C ILE A 32 5.45 6.60 -3.42
N PHE A 33 4.17 6.48 -3.74
CA PHE A 33 3.62 5.20 -4.20
C PHE A 33 4.18 4.80 -5.56
N LYS A 34 4.49 5.76 -6.42
CA LYS A 34 5.18 5.51 -7.69
C LYS A 34 6.59 4.96 -7.44
N ALA A 35 7.31 5.51 -6.48
CA ALA A 35 8.64 5.03 -6.09
C ALA A 35 8.56 3.60 -5.54
N ILE A 36 7.56 3.29 -4.72
CA ILE A 36 7.32 1.95 -4.18
C ILE A 36 7.09 0.96 -5.33
N GLN A 37 6.29 1.34 -6.30
CA GLN A 37 6.02 0.50 -7.47
C GLN A 37 7.29 0.22 -8.26
N THR A 38 8.14 1.23 -8.44
CA THR A 38 9.43 1.08 -9.13
C THR A 38 10.34 0.11 -8.39
N LEU A 39 10.43 0.22 -7.06
CA LEU A 39 11.21 -0.71 -6.25
C LEU A 39 10.71 -2.14 -6.38
N ARG A 40 9.41 -2.31 -6.37
CA ARG A 40 8.78 -3.63 -6.53
C ARG A 40 9.16 -4.26 -7.87
N THR A 41 9.12 -3.49 -8.95
CA THR A 41 9.50 -3.98 -10.29
C THR A 41 10.97 -4.35 -10.38
N ARG A 42 11.82 -3.79 -9.50
CA ARG A 42 13.25 -4.13 -9.42
C ARG A 42 13.54 -5.33 -8.52
N GLY A 43 12.50 -5.99 -8.02
CA GLY A 43 12.65 -7.19 -7.21
C GLY A 43 12.82 -6.97 -5.72
N VAL A 44 12.63 -5.74 -5.23
CA VAL A 44 12.68 -5.46 -3.80
C VAL A 44 11.40 -5.96 -3.15
N THR A 45 11.53 -6.75 -2.07
CA THR A 45 10.39 -7.14 -1.26
C THR A 45 10.05 -6.01 -0.30
N ILE A 46 8.79 -5.59 -0.29
CA ILE A 46 8.36 -4.43 0.49
C ILE A 46 7.24 -4.84 1.45
N LEU A 47 7.44 -4.53 2.74
CA LEU A 47 6.37 -4.59 3.71
C LEU A 47 5.90 -3.16 3.97
N LEU A 48 4.68 -2.86 3.57
CA LEU A 48 4.08 -1.53 3.66
C LEU A 48 2.98 -1.55 4.71
N VAL A 49 3.10 -0.66 5.71
CA VAL A 49 2.04 -0.40 6.68
C VAL A 49 1.41 0.92 6.31
N GLU A 50 0.10 0.92 6.02
CA GLU A 50 -0.57 2.12 5.52
C GLU A 50 -2.03 2.15 5.94
N GLN A 51 -2.51 3.31 6.39
CA GLN A 51 -3.92 3.53 6.71
C GLN A 51 -4.74 3.81 5.46
N ASN A 52 -4.10 4.37 4.44
CA ASN A 52 -4.76 4.60 3.15
C ASN A 52 -4.87 3.28 2.41
N ALA A 53 -5.94 2.53 2.70
CA ALA A 53 -6.14 1.18 2.17
C ALA A 53 -6.20 1.16 0.65
N LYS A 54 -6.85 2.13 0.04
CA LYS A 54 -6.98 2.22 -1.42
C LYS A 54 -5.61 2.31 -2.09
N ALA A 55 -4.76 3.20 -1.60
CA ALA A 55 -3.42 3.37 -2.15
C ALA A 55 -2.54 2.13 -1.91
N ALA A 56 -2.60 1.57 -0.70
CA ALA A 56 -1.82 0.38 -0.36
C ALA A 56 -2.20 -0.82 -1.22
N LEU A 57 -3.50 -1.05 -1.43
CA LEU A 57 -3.97 -2.17 -2.23
C LEU A 57 -3.60 -2.03 -3.70
N LYS A 58 -3.48 -0.81 -4.22
CA LYS A 58 -3.06 -0.59 -5.61
C LYS A 58 -1.62 -1.01 -5.90
N VAL A 59 -0.76 -0.97 -4.89
CA VAL A 59 0.67 -1.26 -5.08
C VAL A 59 1.11 -2.59 -4.49
N SER A 60 0.22 -3.30 -3.81
CA SER A 60 0.55 -4.55 -3.14
C SER A 60 0.02 -5.77 -3.89
N GLY A 61 0.69 -6.92 -3.71
CA GLY A 61 0.22 -8.20 -4.25
C GLY A 61 -0.57 -9.01 -3.23
N ARG A 62 -0.26 -8.81 -1.96
CA ARG A 62 -0.94 -9.47 -0.85
C ARG A 62 -1.11 -8.48 0.30
N ALA A 63 -2.20 -8.58 1.02
CA ALA A 63 -2.48 -7.67 2.10
C ALA A 63 -3.09 -8.36 3.32
N TYR A 64 -2.89 -7.71 4.47
CA TYR A 64 -3.44 -8.11 5.76
C TYR A 64 -4.16 -6.91 6.33
N VAL A 65 -5.41 -7.09 6.74
CA VAL A 65 -6.20 -6.04 7.38
C VAL A 65 -6.19 -6.27 8.87
N LEU A 66 -5.75 -5.26 9.63
CA LEU A 66 -5.64 -5.33 11.08
C LEU A 66 -6.64 -4.39 11.75
N GLU A 67 -7.27 -4.89 12.81
CA GLU A 67 -8.06 -4.09 13.74
C GLU A 67 -7.68 -4.47 15.16
N ILE A 68 -7.39 -3.45 15.97
CA ILE A 68 -7.05 -3.62 17.40
C ILE A 68 -5.98 -4.72 17.61
N GLY A 69 -4.91 -4.66 16.80
CA GLY A 69 -3.80 -5.60 16.90
C GLY A 69 -4.07 -7.00 16.39
N ARG A 70 -5.21 -7.23 15.72
CA ARG A 70 -5.55 -8.55 15.19
C ARG A 70 -5.70 -8.51 13.68
N ILE A 71 -5.25 -9.55 13.02
CA ILE A 71 -5.48 -9.74 11.59
C ILE A 71 -6.92 -10.25 11.43
N ILE A 72 -7.77 -9.45 10.79
CA ILE A 72 -9.17 -9.81 10.56
C ILE A 72 -9.42 -10.33 9.15
N LEU A 73 -8.58 -9.94 8.19
CA LEU A 73 -8.65 -10.41 6.82
C LEU A 73 -7.25 -10.51 6.26
N GLU A 74 -7.02 -11.49 5.40
CA GLU A 74 -5.78 -11.62 4.64
C GLU A 74 -6.05 -12.27 3.29
N GLY A 75 -5.22 -11.99 2.31
CA GLY A 75 -5.33 -12.62 1.01
C GLY A 75 -4.64 -11.84 -0.10
N GLU A 76 -4.81 -12.35 -1.31
CA GLU A 76 -4.38 -11.66 -2.51
C GLU A 76 -5.10 -10.32 -2.62
N THR A 77 -4.38 -9.29 -3.01
CA THR A 77 -4.95 -7.94 -3.12
C THR A 77 -6.17 -7.92 -4.04
N GLU A 78 -6.13 -8.66 -5.14
CA GLU A 78 -7.24 -8.71 -6.08
C GLU A 78 -8.51 -9.26 -5.42
N ASP A 79 -8.39 -10.29 -4.60
CA ASP A 79 -9.52 -10.86 -3.87
C ASP A 79 -10.07 -9.87 -2.83
N LEU A 80 -9.18 -9.17 -2.13
CA LEU A 80 -9.59 -8.19 -1.13
C LEU A 80 -10.28 -6.98 -1.78
N LEU A 81 -9.85 -6.57 -2.96
CA LEU A 81 -10.48 -5.48 -3.69
C LEU A 81 -11.94 -5.80 -4.07
N HIS A 82 -12.25 -7.07 -4.29
CA HIS A 82 -13.59 -7.51 -4.61
C HIS A 82 -14.42 -7.92 -3.38
N ASN A 83 -13.83 -7.88 -2.19
CA ASN A 83 -14.53 -8.20 -0.95
C ASN A 83 -15.42 -7.02 -0.55
N GLN A 84 -16.73 -7.28 -0.38
CA GLN A 84 -17.70 -6.24 -0.03
C GLN A 84 -17.44 -5.60 1.32
N ASP A 85 -16.99 -6.37 2.30
CA ASP A 85 -16.69 -5.84 3.63
C ASP A 85 -15.49 -4.90 3.58
N VAL A 86 -14.47 -5.24 2.81
CA VAL A 86 -13.32 -4.35 2.58
C VAL A 86 -13.75 -3.07 1.90
N GLN A 87 -14.57 -3.16 0.86
CA GLN A 87 -15.07 -1.99 0.13
C GLN A 87 -15.85 -1.05 1.06
N ARG A 88 -16.74 -1.58 1.90
CA ARG A 88 -17.53 -0.77 2.82
C ARG A 88 -16.69 -0.13 3.90
N ALA A 89 -15.78 -0.88 4.51
CA ALA A 89 -15.04 -0.44 5.68
C ALA A 89 -13.83 0.44 5.35
N TYR A 90 -13.16 0.21 4.23
CA TYR A 90 -11.84 0.79 3.97
C TYR A 90 -11.71 1.55 2.66
N LEU A 91 -12.53 1.26 1.63
CA LEU A 91 -12.36 1.84 0.31
C LEU A 91 -13.35 2.97 -0.02
N GLY A 92 -14.50 3.01 0.65
CA GLY A 92 -15.50 4.06 0.46
C GLY A 92 -16.20 4.01 -0.91
N LYS A 93 -17.05 5.02 -1.14
CA LYS A 93 -17.89 5.10 -2.34
C LYS A 93 -17.09 5.33 -3.63
N GLU A 94 -16.00 6.10 -3.53
CA GLU A 94 -15.17 6.43 -4.70
C GLU A 94 -14.57 5.20 -5.37
N TYR A 95 -14.31 4.17 -4.59
CA TYR A 95 -13.77 2.93 -5.13
C TYR A 95 -14.74 2.27 -6.11
N ARG A 96 -16.03 2.27 -5.78
CA ARG A 96 -17.05 1.69 -6.66
C ARG A 96 -17.09 2.35 -8.03
N GLU A 97 -17.00 3.67 -8.06
CA GLU A 97 -17.03 4.43 -9.30
C GLU A 97 -15.84 4.12 -10.21
N ILE A 98 -14.70 3.77 -9.62
CA ILE A 98 -13.47 3.49 -10.37
C ILE A 98 -13.46 2.08 -10.94
N TRP A 99 -14.01 1.11 -10.22
CA TRP A 99 -13.86 -0.31 -10.55
C TRP A 99 -15.13 -0.97 -11.10
N ASP A 100 -16.26 -0.33 -10.91
CA ASP A 100 -17.52 -0.75 -11.51
C ASP A 100 -17.71 -0.08 -12.87
#